data_498dd6202f3973631dc2adb2291607c7
#
_entry.id   498dd6202f3973631dc2adb2291607c7
#
_cell.length_a   1.000
_cell.length_b   1.000
_cell.length_c   1.000
_cell.angle_alpha   90.00
_cell.angle_beta   90.00
_cell.angle_gamma   90.00
#
_symmetry.space_group_name_H-M   'P 1'
#
loop_
_entity.id
_entity.type
_entity.pdbx_description
1 polymer ?
#
loop_
_entity_poly.entity_id
_entity_poly.type
_entity_poly.pdbx_seq_one_letter_code
_entity_poly.pdbx_strand_id
1 'polypeptide(L)'
;FRGYSIPELREKLPKAHGGSEPLPEGLFYLMLVGALPSDENAHHLSSVWQRRSHVPNHVFATIEALPVSTHPMTQFVVAIMSLQTESQFAKRYAKGMAKKDYWDAVFDDTMDLIARLPRIAAYIYRRKYKNGEHIQPNGLLDWSGNFAHMMGYEDEGFHELMRLYMTIHAD
;
A
#
# COMPACT_ATOMS: atom_id res chain seq x y z
N PHE A 1 12.79 15.25 -1.43
CA PHE A 1 13.05 13.84 -1.06
C PHE A 1 14.48 13.46 -1.48
N ARG A 2 15.35 13.06 -0.54
CA ARG A 2 16.74 12.66 -0.84
C ARG A 2 17.52 13.66 -1.74
N GLY A 3 17.26 14.97 -1.60
CA GLY A 3 17.90 16.04 -2.37
C GLY A 3 17.19 16.41 -3.67
N TYR A 4 16.18 15.66 -4.09
CA TYR A 4 15.37 15.99 -5.27
C TYR A 4 14.14 16.82 -4.90
N SER A 5 13.81 17.77 -5.76
CA SER A 5 12.54 18.50 -5.72
C SER A 5 11.38 17.65 -6.27
N ILE A 6 10.14 18.04 -5.95
CA ILE A 6 8.94 17.36 -6.48
C ILE A 6 8.91 17.37 -8.03
N PRO A 7 9.16 18.51 -8.72
CA PRO A 7 9.20 18.52 -10.18
C PRO A 7 10.25 17.56 -10.77
N GLU A 8 11.45 17.51 -10.19
CA GLU A 8 12.49 16.58 -10.64
C GLU A 8 12.08 15.13 -10.46
N LEU A 9 11.44 14.78 -9.36
CA LEU A 9 10.96 13.41 -9.11
C LEU A 9 9.83 13.03 -10.07
N ARG A 10 8.93 13.98 -10.38
CA ARG A 10 7.88 13.75 -11.38
C ARG A 10 8.43 13.40 -12.76
N GLU A 11 9.59 13.96 -13.13
CA GLU A 11 10.26 13.62 -14.39
C GLU A 11 11.04 12.31 -14.32
N LYS A 12 11.78 12.08 -13.21
CA LYS A 12 12.82 11.06 -13.11
C LYS A 12 12.33 9.72 -12.58
N LEU A 13 11.23 9.70 -11.82
CA LEU A 13 10.72 8.44 -11.27
C LEU A 13 10.02 7.60 -12.34
N PRO A 14 10.10 6.27 -12.22
CA PRO A 14 9.36 5.35 -13.09
C PRO A 14 7.86 5.61 -13.08
N LYS A 15 7.23 5.34 -14.21
CA LYS A 15 5.80 5.53 -14.46
C LYS A 15 5.15 4.22 -14.89
N ALA A 16 3.83 4.14 -14.77
CA ALA A 16 3.07 3.02 -15.35
C ALA A 16 3.18 3.05 -16.89
N HIS A 17 2.99 1.91 -17.53
CA HIS A 17 3.01 1.83 -18.98
C HIS A 17 1.95 2.76 -19.59
N GLY A 18 2.38 3.73 -20.38
CA GLY A 18 1.50 4.76 -20.96
C GLY A 18 1.06 5.86 -19.98
N GLY A 19 1.48 5.79 -18.72
CA GLY A 19 1.18 6.78 -17.69
C GLY A 19 2.07 8.02 -17.75
N SER A 20 1.62 9.09 -17.10
CA SER A 20 2.31 10.39 -17.01
C SER A 20 2.82 10.69 -15.59
N GLU A 21 2.20 10.10 -14.58
CA GLU A 21 2.53 10.36 -13.18
C GLU A 21 3.45 9.27 -12.58
N PRO A 22 4.29 9.63 -11.59
CA PRO A 22 5.24 8.70 -11.01
C PRO A 22 4.55 7.61 -10.18
N LEU A 23 5.15 6.43 -10.15
CA LEU A 23 4.75 5.33 -9.29
C LEU A 23 5.26 5.55 -7.85
N PRO A 24 4.41 5.40 -6.82
CA PRO A 24 4.84 5.45 -5.40
C PRO A 24 5.95 4.46 -5.07
N GLU A 25 5.97 3.31 -5.76
CA GLU A 25 7.03 2.29 -5.66
C GLU A 25 8.42 2.90 -5.93
N GLY A 26 8.50 3.79 -6.92
CA GLY A 26 9.74 4.48 -7.27
C GLY A 26 10.21 5.40 -6.15
N LEU A 27 9.30 6.16 -5.55
CA LEU A 27 9.66 7.03 -4.42
C LEU A 27 10.03 6.22 -3.17
N PHE A 28 9.27 5.17 -2.86
CA PHE A 28 9.61 4.27 -1.75
C PHE A 28 11.02 3.70 -1.90
N TYR A 29 11.37 3.22 -3.10
CA TYR A 29 12.72 2.74 -3.40
C TYR A 29 13.78 3.81 -3.16
N LEU A 30 13.56 5.02 -3.69
CA LEU A 30 14.47 6.16 -3.50
C LEU A 30 14.70 6.47 -2.01
N MET A 31 13.61 6.52 -1.25
CA MET A 31 13.70 6.83 0.19
C MET A 31 14.47 5.77 0.97
N LEU A 32 14.32 4.51 0.61
CA LEU A 32 14.93 3.38 1.28
C LEU A 32 16.41 3.20 0.87
N VAL A 33 16.67 3.18 -0.44
CA VAL A 33 18.00 2.87 -1.01
C VAL A 33 18.88 4.12 -1.15
N GLY A 34 18.28 5.29 -1.34
CA GLY A 34 18.99 6.56 -1.52
C GLY A 34 19.43 6.84 -2.96
N ALA A 35 19.03 6.00 -3.92
CA ALA A 35 19.29 6.16 -5.35
C ALA A 35 17.99 6.05 -6.14
N LEU A 36 17.91 6.73 -7.30
CA LEU A 36 16.77 6.62 -8.20
C LEU A 36 16.64 5.17 -8.71
N PRO A 37 15.43 4.58 -8.69
CA PRO A 37 15.21 3.25 -9.25
C PRO A 37 15.23 3.26 -10.78
N SER A 38 15.52 2.10 -11.37
CA SER A 38 15.16 1.81 -12.75
C SER A 38 13.66 1.44 -12.85
N ASP A 39 13.11 1.44 -14.07
CA ASP A 39 11.76 0.93 -14.33
C ASP A 39 11.59 -0.51 -13.83
N GLU A 40 12.60 -1.35 -14.04
CA GLU A 40 12.62 -2.74 -13.57
C GLU A 40 12.53 -2.82 -12.04
N ASN A 41 13.24 -1.96 -11.30
CA ASN A 41 13.18 -1.92 -9.84
C ASN A 41 11.77 -1.57 -9.34
N ALA A 42 11.13 -0.55 -9.94
CA ALA A 42 9.77 -0.14 -9.55
C ALA A 42 8.74 -1.23 -9.87
N HIS A 43 8.78 -1.82 -11.06
CA HIS A 43 7.88 -2.90 -11.45
C HIS A 43 8.10 -4.18 -10.62
N HIS A 44 9.35 -4.48 -10.27
CA HIS A 44 9.65 -5.58 -9.35
C HIS A 44 9.00 -5.34 -7.98
N LEU A 45 9.10 -4.12 -7.45
CA LEU A 45 8.50 -3.75 -6.17
C LEU A 45 6.96 -3.83 -6.21
N SER A 46 6.33 -3.34 -7.30
CA SER A 46 4.90 -3.55 -7.55
C SER A 46 4.51 -5.02 -7.46
N SER A 47 5.26 -5.89 -8.12
CA SER A 47 5.03 -7.34 -8.10
C SER A 47 5.21 -7.93 -6.71
N VAL A 48 6.18 -7.44 -5.93
CA VAL A 48 6.38 -7.86 -4.53
C VAL A 48 5.17 -7.49 -3.68
N TRP A 49 4.69 -6.24 -3.77
CA TRP A 49 3.51 -5.80 -3.03
C TRP A 49 2.24 -6.54 -3.44
N GLN A 50 2.04 -6.81 -4.72
CA GLN A 50 0.91 -7.65 -5.17
C GLN A 50 0.90 -9.03 -4.51
N ARG A 51 2.05 -9.73 -4.47
CA ARG A 51 2.14 -11.03 -3.81
C ARG A 51 1.91 -10.99 -2.31
N ARG A 52 2.21 -9.85 -1.66
CA ARG A 52 2.06 -9.62 -0.22
C ARG A 52 0.71 -9.00 0.17
N SER A 53 -0.16 -8.66 -0.79
CA SER A 53 -1.41 -7.90 -0.58
C SER A 53 -2.54 -8.70 0.08
N HIS A 54 -2.34 -9.98 0.37
CA HIS A 54 -3.35 -10.80 1.04
C HIS A 54 -3.67 -10.27 2.44
N VAL A 55 -4.94 -9.94 2.66
CA VAL A 55 -5.46 -9.51 3.98
C VAL A 55 -6.17 -10.69 4.63
N PRO A 56 -5.79 -11.10 5.84
CA PRO A 56 -6.44 -12.20 6.56
C PRO A 56 -7.93 -11.92 6.83
N ASN A 57 -8.76 -12.96 6.79
CA ASN A 57 -10.21 -12.84 6.97
C ASN A 57 -10.62 -12.22 8.30
N HIS A 58 -9.85 -12.43 9.38
CA HIS A 58 -10.17 -11.86 10.68
C HIS A 58 -10.11 -10.32 10.68
N VAL A 59 -9.31 -9.70 9.80
CA VAL A 59 -9.25 -8.25 9.65
C VAL A 59 -10.59 -7.73 9.11
N PHE A 60 -11.13 -8.36 8.08
CA PHE A 60 -12.45 -8.00 7.54
C PHE A 60 -13.56 -8.28 8.55
N ALA A 61 -13.51 -9.41 9.25
CA ALA A 61 -14.47 -9.71 10.32
C ALA A 61 -14.44 -8.66 11.44
N THR A 62 -13.26 -8.14 11.78
CA THR A 62 -13.10 -7.06 12.76
C THR A 62 -13.74 -5.75 12.27
N ILE A 63 -13.58 -5.40 10.99
CA ILE A 63 -14.25 -4.24 10.38
C ILE A 63 -15.79 -4.43 10.41
N GLU A 64 -16.26 -5.61 10.05
CA GLU A 64 -17.70 -5.92 10.01
C GLU A 64 -18.37 -5.90 11.40
N ALA A 65 -17.62 -6.17 12.46
CA ALA A 65 -18.12 -6.06 13.84
C ALA A 65 -18.36 -4.62 14.28
N LEU A 66 -17.80 -3.62 13.59
CA LEU A 66 -18.03 -2.21 13.87
C LEU A 66 -19.34 -1.73 13.21
N PRO A 67 -20.10 -0.81 13.83
CA PRO A 67 -21.22 -0.16 13.15
C PRO A 67 -20.76 0.51 11.84
N VAL A 68 -21.56 0.41 10.76
CA VAL A 68 -21.25 1.05 9.46
C VAL A 68 -21.08 2.57 9.60
N SER A 69 -21.76 3.19 10.58
CA SER A 69 -21.64 4.61 10.89
C SER A 69 -20.28 5.01 11.48
N THR A 70 -19.47 4.05 11.95
CA THR A 70 -18.14 4.33 12.51
C THR A 70 -17.31 5.11 11.49
N HIS A 71 -16.55 6.12 11.98
CA HIS A 71 -15.71 6.93 11.13
C HIS A 71 -14.71 6.05 10.35
N PRO A 72 -14.49 6.28 9.03
CA PRO A 72 -13.61 5.44 8.21
C PRO A 72 -12.19 5.30 8.78
N MET A 73 -11.62 6.38 9.30
CA MET A 73 -10.27 6.32 9.92
C MET A 73 -10.24 5.46 11.17
N THR A 74 -11.32 5.44 11.97
CA THR A 74 -11.41 4.54 13.13
C THR A 74 -11.46 3.08 12.67
N GLN A 75 -12.27 2.76 11.64
CA GLN A 75 -12.30 1.43 11.05
C GLN A 75 -10.92 1.02 10.52
N PHE A 76 -10.22 1.95 9.85
CA PHE A 76 -8.89 1.73 9.28
C PHE A 76 -7.85 1.43 10.37
N VAL A 77 -7.81 2.24 11.44
CA VAL A 77 -6.89 2.03 12.57
C VAL A 77 -7.14 0.68 13.25
N VAL A 78 -8.42 0.33 13.50
CA VAL A 78 -8.79 -0.97 14.10
C VAL A 78 -8.36 -2.14 13.20
N ALA A 79 -8.55 -2.01 11.89
CA ALA A 79 -8.10 -3.01 10.92
C ALA A 79 -6.58 -3.20 10.94
N ILE A 80 -5.81 -2.09 10.95
CA ILE A 80 -4.35 -2.15 11.04
C ILE A 80 -3.90 -2.80 12.35
N MET A 81 -4.51 -2.43 13.48
CA MET A 81 -4.19 -3.05 14.77
C MET A 81 -4.47 -4.55 14.79
N SER A 82 -5.51 -5.01 14.08
CA SER A 82 -5.81 -6.45 13.99
C SER A 82 -4.80 -7.26 13.16
N LEU A 83 -3.97 -6.59 12.33
CA LEU A 83 -2.85 -7.22 11.62
C LEU A 83 -1.68 -7.60 12.53
N GLN A 84 -1.66 -7.16 13.78
CA GLN A 84 -0.55 -7.43 14.72
C GLN A 84 -0.23 -8.93 14.83
N THR A 85 -1.23 -9.80 14.74
CA THR A 85 -1.05 -11.27 14.78
C THR A 85 -0.18 -11.81 13.64
N GLU A 86 -0.08 -11.07 12.53
CA GLU A 86 0.75 -11.44 11.37
C GLU A 86 2.20 -10.96 11.49
N SER A 87 2.50 -10.01 12.40
CA SER A 87 3.81 -9.39 12.53
C SER A 87 4.94 -10.41 12.72
N GLN A 88 5.92 -10.36 11.82
CA GLN A 88 7.15 -11.15 11.91
C GLN A 88 8.04 -10.61 13.04
N PHE A 89 8.05 -9.27 13.21
CA PHE A 89 8.78 -8.66 14.33
C PHE A 89 8.27 -9.18 15.67
N ALA A 90 6.95 -9.15 15.91
CA ALA A 90 6.36 -9.61 17.16
C ALA A 90 6.68 -11.10 17.43
N LYS A 91 6.54 -11.94 16.39
CA LYS A 91 6.83 -13.39 16.47
C LYS A 91 8.31 -13.67 16.78
N ARG A 92 9.23 -12.94 16.10
CA ARG A 92 10.69 -13.12 16.29
C ARG A 92 11.16 -12.49 17.60
N TYR A 93 10.61 -11.34 17.99
CA TYR A 93 10.90 -10.68 19.27
C TYR A 93 10.55 -11.56 20.47
N ALA A 94 9.37 -12.18 20.47
CA ALA A 94 8.96 -13.12 21.53
C ALA A 94 9.88 -14.34 21.66
N LYS A 95 10.62 -14.68 20.60
CA LYS A 95 11.62 -15.77 20.59
C LYS A 95 13.03 -15.30 20.96
N GLY A 96 13.22 -14.05 21.38
CA GLY A 96 14.52 -13.51 21.79
C GLY A 96 15.40 -13.02 20.64
N MET A 97 14.81 -12.38 19.60
CA MET A 97 15.55 -11.80 18.49
C MET A 97 16.57 -10.77 18.96
N ALA A 98 17.79 -10.83 18.44
CA ALA A 98 18.84 -9.87 18.76
C ALA A 98 18.55 -8.50 18.13
N LYS A 99 18.91 -7.41 18.81
CA LYS A 99 18.65 -6.02 18.33
C LYS A 99 19.22 -5.73 16.93
N LYS A 100 20.36 -6.32 16.56
CA LYS A 100 20.98 -6.17 15.24
C LYS A 100 20.10 -6.70 14.09
N ASP A 101 19.15 -7.59 14.40
CA ASP A 101 18.28 -8.25 13.41
C ASP A 101 16.87 -7.61 13.36
N TYR A 102 16.62 -6.55 14.16
CA TYR A 102 15.31 -5.88 14.21
C TYR A 102 14.92 -5.27 12.86
N TRP A 103 15.89 -4.67 12.17
CA TRP A 103 15.65 -3.99 10.90
C TRP A 103 15.04 -4.92 9.84
N ASP A 104 15.49 -6.16 9.77
CA ASP A 104 15.04 -7.16 8.81
C ASP A 104 13.56 -7.53 9.05
N ALA A 105 13.20 -7.82 10.31
CA ALA A 105 11.82 -8.11 10.67
C ALA A 105 10.87 -6.90 10.52
N VAL A 106 11.35 -5.70 10.84
CA VAL A 106 10.59 -4.45 10.62
C VAL A 106 10.40 -4.19 9.13
N PHE A 107 11.43 -4.44 8.31
CA PHE A 107 11.33 -4.30 6.87
C PHE A 107 10.28 -5.26 6.28
N ASP A 108 10.28 -6.53 6.68
CA ASP A 108 9.26 -7.50 6.25
C ASP A 108 7.84 -7.04 6.64
N ASP A 109 7.64 -6.62 7.89
CA ASP A 109 6.35 -6.13 8.37
C ASP A 109 5.91 -4.85 7.64
N THR A 110 6.85 -3.96 7.30
CA THR A 110 6.59 -2.74 6.52
C THR A 110 6.12 -3.09 5.11
N MET A 111 6.81 -4.01 4.44
CA MET A 111 6.44 -4.45 3.10
C MET A 111 5.05 -5.09 3.07
N ASP A 112 4.74 -5.93 4.06
CA ASP A 112 3.42 -6.55 4.20
C ASP A 112 2.33 -5.52 4.50
N LEU A 113 2.61 -4.56 5.37
CA LEU A 113 1.66 -3.50 5.73
C LEU A 113 1.31 -2.65 4.51
N ILE A 114 2.31 -2.06 3.83
CA ILE A 114 2.11 -1.22 2.64
C ILE A 114 1.31 -1.97 1.58
N ALA A 115 1.64 -3.24 1.33
CA ALA A 115 0.93 -4.06 0.34
C ALA A 115 -0.56 -4.25 0.65
N ARG A 116 -0.95 -4.30 1.94
CA ARG A 116 -2.32 -4.59 2.40
C ARG A 116 -3.20 -3.35 2.55
N LEU A 117 -2.60 -2.17 2.78
CA LEU A 117 -3.34 -0.93 3.08
C LEU A 117 -4.38 -0.56 2.02
N PRO A 118 -4.10 -0.60 0.70
CA PRO A 118 -5.10 -0.26 -0.32
C PRO A 118 -6.33 -1.15 -0.26
N ARG A 119 -6.16 -2.44 -0.04
CA ARG A 119 -7.27 -3.40 0.05
C ARG A 119 -8.15 -3.14 1.26
N ILE A 120 -7.55 -2.83 2.41
CA ILE A 120 -8.28 -2.48 3.64
C ILE A 120 -9.04 -1.16 3.44
N ALA A 121 -8.38 -0.14 2.89
CA ALA A 121 -9.00 1.16 2.67
C ALA A 121 -10.16 1.09 1.66
N ALA A 122 -9.97 0.39 0.54
CA ALA A 122 -11.01 0.18 -0.47
C ALA A 122 -12.20 -0.62 0.10
N TYR A 123 -11.93 -1.63 0.95
CA TYR A 123 -12.97 -2.40 1.63
C TYR A 123 -13.85 -1.49 2.51
N ILE A 124 -13.24 -0.64 3.34
CA ILE A 124 -13.95 0.31 4.22
C ILE A 124 -14.73 1.32 3.39
N TYR A 125 -14.13 1.86 2.31
CA TYR A 125 -14.80 2.79 1.40
C TYR A 125 -16.05 2.16 0.78
N ARG A 126 -15.95 0.96 0.21
CA ARG A 126 -17.08 0.30 -0.43
C ARG A 126 -18.15 -0.14 0.57
N ARG A 127 -17.74 -0.61 1.75
CA ARG A 127 -18.67 -0.91 2.84
C ARG A 127 -19.52 0.31 3.21
N LYS A 128 -18.90 1.48 3.31
CA LYS A 128 -19.58 2.70 3.77
C LYS A 128 -20.38 3.41 2.68
N TYR A 129 -19.87 3.44 1.46
CA TYR A 129 -20.38 4.31 0.38
C TYR A 129 -20.90 3.56 -0.84
N LYS A 130 -20.71 2.26 -0.92
CA LYS A 130 -21.07 1.41 -2.07
C LYS A 130 -21.81 0.12 -1.65
N ASN A 131 -22.60 0.21 -0.60
CA ASN A 131 -23.46 -0.88 -0.08
C ASN A 131 -22.73 -2.22 0.18
N GLY A 132 -21.42 -2.19 0.41
CA GLY A 132 -20.62 -3.39 0.66
C GLY A 132 -20.32 -4.25 -0.57
N GLU A 133 -20.53 -3.76 -1.77
CA GLU A 133 -20.14 -4.45 -3.01
C GLU A 133 -18.63 -4.37 -3.20
N HIS A 134 -17.90 -5.39 -2.77
CA HIS A 134 -16.44 -5.41 -2.81
C HIS A 134 -15.90 -5.83 -4.18
N ILE A 135 -14.87 -5.12 -4.66
CA ILE A 135 -14.13 -5.43 -5.89
C ILE A 135 -12.81 -6.11 -5.52
N GLN A 136 -12.51 -7.22 -6.21
CA GLN A 136 -11.26 -7.95 -5.99
C GLN A 136 -10.08 -7.22 -6.66
N PRO A 137 -8.85 -7.33 -6.13
CA PRO A 137 -7.69 -6.74 -6.76
C PRO A 137 -7.46 -7.32 -8.17
N ASN A 138 -6.99 -6.47 -9.09
CA ASN A 138 -6.58 -6.85 -10.43
C ASN A 138 -5.04 -6.95 -10.48
N GLY A 139 -4.52 -8.16 -10.71
CA GLY A 139 -3.08 -8.43 -10.74
C GLY A 139 -2.31 -7.80 -11.91
N LEU A 140 -2.98 -7.11 -12.83
CA LEU A 140 -2.36 -6.41 -13.96
C LEU A 140 -2.10 -4.92 -13.68
N LEU A 141 -2.63 -4.39 -12.58
CA LEU A 141 -2.49 -2.98 -12.21
C LEU A 141 -1.35 -2.79 -11.19
N ASP A 142 -0.71 -1.62 -11.24
CA ASP A 142 0.20 -1.16 -10.19
C ASP A 142 -0.54 -0.91 -8.87
N TRP A 143 0.20 -0.65 -7.81
CA TRP A 143 -0.35 -0.52 -6.46
C TRP A 143 -1.42 0.59 -6.35
N SER A 144 -1.19 1.76 -6.96
CA SER A 144 -2.14 2.89 -6.93
C SER A 144 -3.34 2.67 -7.85
N GLY A 145 -3.11 2.17 -9.07
CA GLY A 145 -4.17 1.82 -10.01
C GLY A 145 -5.08 0.73 -9.45
N ASN A 146 -4.50 -0.25 -8.77
CA ASN A 146 -5.27 -1.31 -8.11
C ASN A 146 -6.12 -0.77 -6.94
N PHE A 147 -5.62 0.23 -6.21
CA PHE A 147 -6.42 0.90 -5.18
C PHE A 147 -7.64 1.61 -5.80
N ALA A 148 -7.44 2.38 -6.88
CA ALA A 148 -8.53 3.03 -7.62
C ALA A 148 -9.56 2.00 -8.13
N HIS A 149 -9.10 0.93 -8.76
CA HIS A 149 -9.92 -0.17 -9.24
C HIS A 149 -10.77 -0.79 -8.11
N MET A 150 -10.16 -1.15 -6.98
CA MET A 150 -10.88 -1.72 -5.84
C MET A 150 -11.91 -0.76 -5.22
N MET A 151 -11.72 0.56 -5.35
CA MET A 151 -12.74 1.55 -5.01
C MET A 151 -13.87 1.65 -6.03
N GLY A 152 -13.67 1.12 -7.25
CA GLY A 152 -14.65 1.11 -8.35
C GLY A 152 -14.46 2.23 -9.36
N TYR A 153 -13.24 2.74 -9.51
CA TYR A 153 -12.88 3.74 -10.50
C TYR A 153 -11.95 3.12 -11.55
N GLU A 154 -12.42 3.03 -12.80
CA GLU A 154 -11.70 2.43 -13.93
C GLU A 154 -11.14 3.48 -14.90
N ASP A 155 -11.42 4.75 -14.65
CA ASP A 155 -10.93 5.85 -15.47
C ASP A 155 -9.41 6.04 -15.29
N GLU A 156 -8.67 6.07 -16.42
CA GLU A 156 -7.21 6.19 -16.38
C GLU A 156 -6.76 7.53 -15.75
N GLY A 157 -7.52 8.60 -15.96
CA GLY A 157 -7.23 9.89 -15.31
C GLY A 157 -7.32 9.80 -13.79
N PHE A 158 -8.24 8.97 -13.26
CA PHE A 158 -8.32 8.73 -11.83
C PHE A 158 -7.18 7.84 -11.34
N HIS A 159 -6.74 6.84 -12.12
CA HIS A 159 -5.55 6.05 -11.80
C HIS A 159 -4.30 6.94 -11.71
N GLU A 160 -4.11 7.84 -12.69
CA GLU A 160 -3.01 8.81 -12.68
C GLU A 160 -3.06 9.75 -11.45
N LEU A 161 -4.25 10.25 -11.13
CA LEU A 161 -4.46 11.05 -9.92
C LEU A 161 -4.06 10.28 -8.66
N MET A 162 -4.40 9.01 -8.57
CA MET A 162 -4.04 8.18 -7.41
C MET A 162 -2.53 7.91 -7.35
N ARG A 163 -1.87 7.68 -8.50
CA ARG A 163 -0.40 7.55 -8.57
C ARG A 163 0.28 8.80 -8.03
N LEU A 164 -0.12 9.97 -8.51
CA LEU A 164 0.41 11.25 -8.03
C LEU A 164 0.12 11.46 -6.54
N TYR A 165 -1.14 11.28 -6.13
CA TYR A 165 -1.57 11.49 -4.74
C TYR A 165 -0.78 10.62 -3.76
N MET A 166 -0.66 9.33 -4.05
CA MET A 166 0.06 8.39 -3.18
C MET A 166 1.57 8.66 -3.18
N THR A 167 2.13 9.15 -4.29
CA THR A 167 3.56 9.52 -4.36
C THR A 167 3.86 10.73 -3.49
N ILE A 168 3.06 11.80 -3.55
CA ILE A 168 3.34 13.02 -2.76
C ILE A 168 3.08 12.87 -1.26
N HIS A 169 2.40 11.80 -0.84
CA HIS A 169 2.11 11.49 0.56
C HIS A 169 2.98 10.32 1.10
N ALA A 170 4.09 10.01 0.46
CA ALA A 170 4.94 8.88 0.82
C ALA A 170 6.09 9.23 1.80
N ASP A 171 6.10 10.41 2.42
CA ASP A 171 7.09 10.83 3.42
C ASP A 171 6.63 10.59 4.87
#